data_7b86241fcc32407baa81ccd92d2eb295
#
_entry.id   7b86241fcc32407baa81ccd92d2eb295
#
_cell.length_a   1.000
_cell.length_b   1.000
_cell.length_c   1.000
_cell.angle_alpha   90.00
_cell.angle_beta   90.00
_cell.angle_gamma   90.00
#
_symmetry.space_group_name_H-M   'P 1'
#
loop_
_entity.id
_entity.type
_entity.pdbx_description
1 polymer ?
#
loop_
_entity_poly.entity_id
_entity_poly.type
_entity_poly.pdbx_seq_one_letter_code
_entity_poly.pdbx_strand_id
1 'polypeptide(L)'
;TLFRSGANAVRAAIEKELSGLLARRQNRGMAGAKTQVMLCGIPNVGKSTFINTFAGSARAKAADRPGVTKGKQWVSTEKFDLLDMPGVLWKKFDSKTIASNLAFIGSIKDDILDVEELAMNLLDEVRRNYPDLVAQRYKLDAETLALPPYELMEAIGRKRGLLVRGGEVNT
;
A
#
# COMPACT_ATOMS: atom_id res chain seq x y z
N THR A 1 -15.71 -2.73 -7.52
CA THR A 1 -14.38 -2.27 -7.03
C THR A 1 -13.29 -3.17 -7.59
N LEU A 2 -12.15 -2.59 -8.02
CA LEU A 2 -11.00 -3.26 -8.62
C LEU A 2 -10.53 -4.50 -7.84
N PHE A 3 -10.59 -4.46 -6.51
CA PHE A 3 -10.20 -5.59 -5.66
C PHE A 3 -11.11 -6.82 -5.75
N ARG A 4 -12.42 -6.67 -5.98
CA ARG A 4 -13.34 -7.81 -6.04
C ARG A 4 -13.18 -8.63 -7.32
N SER A 5 -13.01 -7.98 -8.47
CA SER A 5 -12.74 -8.67 -9.73
C SER A 5 -11.39 -9.36 -9.71
N GLY A 6 -10.35 -8.70 -9.16
CA GLY A 6 -9.03 -9.28 -8.98
C GLY A 6 -9.02 -10.51 -8.05
N ALA A 7 -9.76 -10.51 -6.95
CA ALA A 7 -9.80 -11.65 -6.03
C ALA A 7 -10.34 -12.94 -6.69
N ASN A 8 -11.34 -12.83 -7.57
CA ASN A 8 -11.86 -13.97 -8.30
C ASN A 8 -10.87 -14.50 -9.34
N ALA A 9 -10.18 -13.61 -10.06
CA ALA A 9 -9.13 -14.00 -10.99
C ALA A 9 -7.97 -14.73 -10.30
N VAL A 10 -7.54 -14.23 -9.13
CA VAL A 10 -6.50 -14.89 -8.33
C VAL A 10 -6.98 -16.26 -7.84
N ARG A 11 -8.23 -16.38 -7.39
CA ARG A 11 -8.81 -17.69 -6.97
C ARG A 11 -8.77 -18.69 -8.11
N ALA A 12 -9.22 -18.31 -9.28
CA ALA A 12 -9.19 -19.17 -10.48
C ALA A 12 -7.75 -19.56 -10.88
N ALA A 13 -6.79 -18.62 -10.78
CA ALA A 13 -5.40 -18.90 -11.05
C ALA A 13 -4.81 -19.92 -10.05
N ILE A 14 -5.08 -19.77 -8.75
CA ILE A 14 -4.65 -20.72 -7.72
C ILE A 14 -5.24 -22.11 -7.98
N GLU A 15 -6.54 -22.21 -8.26
CA GLU A 15 -7.20 -23.49 -8.54
C GLU A 15 -6.62 -24.16 -9.81
N LYS A 16 -6.31 -23.38 -10.83
CA LYS A 16 -5.69 -23.87 -12.07
C LYS A 16 -4.29 -24.44 -11.81
N GLU A 17 -3.43 -23.66 -11.15
CA GLU A 17 -2.05 -24.08 -10.84
C GLU A 17 -1.99 -25.31 -9.93
N LEU A 18 -2.94 -25.42 -9.01
CA LEU A 18 -2.99 -26.53 -8.07
C LEU A 18 -3.85 -27.71 -8.53
N SER A 19 -4.41 -27.67 -9.72
CA SER A 19 -5.33 -28.73 -10.24
C SER A 19 -4.74 -30.13 -10.14
N GLY A 20 -3.47 -30.32 -10.51
CA GLY A 20 -2.78 -31.61 -10.41
C GLY A 20 -2.55 -32.07 -8.96
N LEU A 21 -2.28 -31.14 -8.03
CA LEU A 21 -2.15 -31.45 -6.61
C LEU A 21 -3.51 -31.85 -6.01
N LEU A 22 -4.55 -31.13 -6.36
CA LEU A 22 -5.91 -31.38 -5.88
C LEU A 22 -6.43 -32.74 -6.36
N ALA A 23 -6.20 -33.09 -7.62
CA ALA A 23 -6.53 -34.39 -8.17
C ALA A 23 -5.79 -35.54 -7.43
N ARG A 24 -4.50 -35.38 -7.16
CA ARG A 24 -3.73 -36.38 -6.38
C ARG A 24 -4.25 -36.53 -4.94
N ARG A 25 -4.66 -35.44 -4.27
CA ARG A 25 -5.25 -35.46 -2.93
C ARG A 25 -6.60 -36.17 -2.95
N GLN A 26 -7.44 -35.90 -3.95
CA GLN A 26 -8.74 -36.54 -4.11
C GLN A 26 -8.60 -38.07 -4.29
N ASN A 27 -7.65 -38.50 -5.13
CA ASN A 27 -7.37 -39.94 -5.34
C ASN A 27 -6.83 -40.66 -4.09
N ARG A 28 -6.28 -39.89 -3.12
CA ARG A 28 -5.80 -40.43 -1.82
C ARG A 28 -6.83 -40.32 -0.72
N GLY A 29 -8.09 -40.06 -1.02
CA GLY A 29 -9.17 -39.95 -0.03
C GLY A 29 -9.10 -38.65 0.82
N MET A 30 -8.26 -37.69 0.47
CA MET A 30 -8.14 -36.39 1.13
C MET A 30 -9.04 -35.33 0.46
N ALA A 31 -10.20 -35.73 -0.03
CA ALA A 31 -11.20 -34.84 -0.60
C ALA A 31 -11.65 -33.84 0.49
N GLY A 32 -11.65 -32.55 0.17
CA GLY A 32 -12.03 -31.48 1.10
C GLY A 32 -10.90 -30.89 1.96
N ALA A 33 -9.66 -31.38 1.84
CA ALA A 33 -8.51 -30.74 2.48
C ALA A 33 -8.29 -29.33 1.89
N LYS A 34 -8.33 -28.30 2.76
CA LYS A 34 -8.11 -26.92 2.34
C LYS A 34 -6.69 -26.70 1.84
N THR A 35 -6.57 -25.83 0.86
CA THR A 35 -5.26 -25.44 0.34
C THR A 35 -4.71 -24.26 1.14
N GLN A 36 -3.49 -24.39 1.59
CA GLN A 36 -2.78 -23.34 2.29
C GLN A 36 -2.13 -22.39 1.29
N VAL A 37 -2.41 -21.10 1.44
CA VAL A 37 -1.88 -20.03 0.59
C VAL A 37 -1.29 -18.94 1.48
N MET A 38 -0.04 -18.59 1.24
CA MET A 38 0.67 -17.56 1.99
C MET A 38 0.72 -16.26 1.18
N LEU A 39 0.40 -15.14 1.82
CA LEU A 39 0.57 -13.80 1.26
C LEU A 39 1.80 -13.14 1.83
N CYS A 40 2.76 -12.86 0.95
CA CYS A 40 3.99 -12.16 1.28
C CYS A 40 4.04 -10.80 0.56
N GLY A 41 4.79 -9.87 1.10
CA GLY A 41 5.08 -8.58 0.48
C GLY A 41 5.50 -7.54 1.50
N ILE A 42 5.86 -6.37 1.00
CA ILE A 42 6.28 -5.23 1.83
C ILE A 42 5.13 -4.71 2.71
N PRO A 43 5.41 -3.93 3.77
CA PRO A 43 4.35 -3.34 4.60
C PRO A 43 3.41 -2.44 3.78
N ASN A 44 2.20 -2.28 4.26
CA ASN A 44 1.18 -1.33 3.76
C ASN A 44 0.76 -1.46 2.27
N VAL A 45 1.04 -2.57 1.60
CA VAL A 45 0.60 -2.81 0.19
C VAL A 45 -0.79 -3.44 0.07
N GLY A 46 -1.52 -3.53 1.17
CA GLY A 46 -2.90 -4.00 1.17
C GLY A 46 -3.06 -5.53 1.28
N LYS A 47 -2.06 -6.29 1.77
CA LYS A 47 -2.16 -7.75 1.96
C LYS A 47 -3.39 -8.16 2.76
N SER A 48 -3.58 -7.61 3.96
CA SER A 48 -4.72 -7.92 4.83
C SER A 48 -6.05 -7.46 4.22
N THR A 49 -6.04 -6.35 3.49
CA THR A 49 -7.22 -5.87 2.74
C THR A 49 -7.59 -6.86 1.62
N PHE A 50 -6.58 -7.36 0.90
CA PHE A 50 -6.79 -8.39 -0.12
C PHE A 50 -7.35 -9.68 0.51
N ILE A 51 -6.77 -10.15 1.63
CA ILE A 51 -7.26 -11.32 2.36
C ILE A 51 -8.73 -11.16 2.74
N ASN A 52 -9.11 -10.01 3.28
CA ASN A 52 -10.49 -9.72 3.66
C ASN A 52 -11.44 -9.75 2.45
N THR A 53 -11.02 -9.19 1.32
CA THR A 53 -11.79 -9.23 0.07
C THR A 53 -11.90 -10.66 -0.47
N PHE A 54 -10.80 -11.41 -0.43
CA PHE A 54 -10.76 -12.79 -0.88
C PHE A 54 -11.60 -13.70 0.01
N ALA A 55 -11.58 -13.49 1.33
CA ALA A 55 -12.38 -14.25 2.28
C ALA A 55 -13.86 -13.85 2.30
N GLY A 56 -14.24 -12.73 1.69
CA GLY A 56 -15.61 -12.21 1.72
C GLY A 56 -16.04 -11.65 3.08
N SER A 57 -15.11 -11.45 4.01
CA SER A 57 -15.40 -10.95 5.36
C SER A 57 -14.17 -10.30 5.98
N ALA A 58 -14.39 -9.36 6.92
CA ALA A 58 -13.31 -8.68 7.65
C ALA A 58 -12.73 -9.59 8.75
N ARG A 59 -11.85 -10.50 8.39
CA ARG A 59 -11.21 -11.47 9.30
C ARG A 59 -9.76 -11.13 9.63
N ALA A 60 -9.05 -10.45 8.72
CA ALA A 60 -7.70 -9.96 8.97
C ALA A 60 -7.72 -8.50 9.43
N LYS A 61 -6.83 -8.14 10.37
CA LYS A 61 -6.67 -6.74 10.79
C LYS A 61 -6.02 -5.96 9.64
N ALA A 62 -6.76 -5.01 9.10
CA ALA A 62 -6.27 -4.10 8.07
C ALA A 62 -6.34 -2.66 8.57
N ALA A 63 -5.26 -1.89 8.43
CA ALA A 63 -5.23 -0.46 8.65
C ALA A 63 -4.16 0.15 7.77
N ASP A 64 -4.28 1.44 7.50
CA ASP A 64 -3.39 2.20 6.63
C ASP A 64 -2.15 2.68 7.41
N ARG A 65 -1.46 1.74 8.06
CA ARG A 65 -0.22 2.00 8.82
C ARG A 65 0.74 0.81 8.72
N PRO A 66 2.06 1.05 8.58
CA PRO A 66 3.04 -0.03 8.59
C PRO A 66 3.06 -0.74 9.95
N GLY A 67 3.22 -2.07 9.93
CA GLY A 67 3.35 -2.89 11.14
C GLY A 67 2.05 -3.20 11.87
N VAL A 68 0.89 -3.05 11.25
CA VAL A 68 -0.41 -3.43 11.84
C VAL A 68 -0.50 -4.94 12.04
N THR A 69 -0.04 -5.74 11.07
CA THR A 69 0.07 -7.19 11.20
C THR A 69 1.36 -7.52 11.93
N LYS A 70 1.29 -7.70 13.24
CA LYS A 70 2.46 -7.97 14.10
C LYS A 70 2.88 -9.45 14.12
N GLY A 71 2.00 -10.36 13.75
CA GLY A 71 2.25 -11.81 13.77
C GLY A 71 1.55 -12.51 12.62
N LYS A 72 1.90 -13.78 12.43
CA LYS A 72 1.23 -14.65 11.47
C LYS A 72 -0.23 -14.82 11.84
N GLN A 73 -1.13 -14.65 10.90
CA GLN A 73 -2.57 -14.82 11.11
C GLN A 73 -3.16 -15.73 10.04
N TRP A 74 -3.85 -16.79 10.46
CA TRP A 74 -4.59 -17.65 9.54
C TRP A 74 -6.01 -17.15 9.35
N VAL A 75 -6.44 -17.06 8.10
CA VAL A 75 -7.82 -16.76 7.72
C VAL A 75 -8.35 -17.90 6.89
N SER A 76 -9.27 -18.67 7.49
CA SER A 76 -9.86 -19.83 6.82
C SER A 76 -11.08 -19.41 6.00
N THR A 77 -11.12 -19.90 4.76
CA THR A 77 -12.27 -19.83 3.87
C THR A 77 -12.81 -21.24 3.61
N GLU A 78 -13.76 -21.40 2.73
CA GLU A 78 -14.31 -22.70 2.37
C GLU A 78 -13.24 -23.63 1.77
N LYS A 79 -12.44 -23.12 0.83
CA LYS A 79 -11.46 -23.90 0.06
C LYS A 79 -10.00 -23.64 0.43
N PHE A 80 -9.73 -22.51 1.08
CA PHE A 80 -8.36 -22.03 1.34
C PHE A 80 -8.16 -21.66 2.80
N ASP A 81 -6.98 -21.94 3.31
CA ASP A 81 -6.44 -21.35 4.52
C ASP A 81 -5.36 -20.33 4.12
N LEU A 82 -5.67 -19.05 4.30
CA LEU A 82 -4.81 -17.94 3.92
C LEU A 82 -3.93 -17.55 5.09
N LEU A 83 -2.63 -17.54 4.90
CA LEU A 83 -1.67 -17.05 5.88
C LEU A 83 -1.31 -15.58 5.57
N ASP A 84 -1.79 -14.68 6.43
CA ASP A 84 -1.35 -13.28 6.43
C ASP A 84 -0.01 -13.16 7.12
N MET A 85 1.00 -12.75 6.36
CA MET A 85 2.33 -12.53 6.87
C MET A 85 2.56 -11.04 7.14
N PRO A 86 3.24 -10.69 8.25
CA PRO A 86 3.74 -9.33 8.43
C PRO A 86 4.52 -8.86 7.20
N GLY A 87 4.36 -7.59 6.86
CA GLY A 87 5.16 -6.99 5.80
C GLY A 87 6.65 -7.00 6.16
N VAL A 88 7.48 -7.38 5.22
CA VAL A 88 8.93 -7.47 5.44
C VAL A 88 9.64 -6.53 4.45
N LEU A 89 10.52 -5.70 4.99
CA LEU A 89 11.48 -4.91 4.24
C LEU A 89 12.89 -5.43 4.51
N TRP A 90 13.77 -5.31 3.55
CA TRP A 90 15.20 -5.57 3.76
C TRP A 90 15.82 -4.45 4.60
N LYS A 91 16.88 -4.77 5.31
CA LYS A 91 17.48 -3.87 6.32
C LYS A 91 18.19 -2.65 5.73
N LYS A 92 18.61 -2.71 4.47
CA LYS A 92 19.36 -1.66 3.80
C LYS A 92 18.84 -1.48 2.39
N PHE A 93 18.61 -0.25 1.98
CA PHE A 93 18.19 0.09 0.62
C PHE A 93 19.43 0.48 -0.20
N ASP A 94 19.53 -0.04 -1.40
CA ASP A 94 20.65 0.22 -2.30
C ASP A 94 20.57 1.60 -2.98
N SER A 95 19.38 2.22 -2.93
CA SER A 95 19.11 3.50 -3.58
C SER A 95 18.21 4.39 -2.71
N LYS A 96 18.55 5.68 -2.65
CA LYS A 96 17.68 6.70 -2.03
C LYS A 96 16.30 6.75 -2.69
N THR A 97 16.25 6.62 -4.02
CA THR A 97 14.98 6.60 -4.77
C THR A 97 14.07 5.45 -4.33
N ILE A 98 14.61 4.25 -4.13
CA ILE A 98 13.83 3.11 -3.62
C ILE A 98 13.32 3.41 -2.22
N ALA A 99 14.16 3.96 -1.34
CA ALA A 99 13.77 4.32 0.01
C ALA A 99 12.64 5.38 0.00
N SER A 100 12.76 6.44 -0.81
CA SER A 100 11.73 7.47 -0.96
C SER A 100 10.41 6.89 -1.48
N ASN A 101 10.45 6.05 -2.51
CA ASN A 101 9.24 5.41 -3.05
C ASN A 101 8.54 4.51 -2.03
N LEU A 102 9.30 3.79 -1.21
CA LEU A 102 8.75 2.97 -0.12
C LEU A 102 8.15 3.83 1.00
N ALA A 103 8.75 4.99 1.26
CA ALA A 103 8.21 5.96 2.20
C ALA A 103 6.91 6.59 1.66
N PHE A 104 6.87 7.00 0.39
CA PHE A 104 5.68 7.58 -0.25
C PHE A 104 4.45 6.68 -0.18
N ILE A 105 4.62 5.36 -0.28
CA ILE A 105 3.52 4.39 -0.14
C ILE A 105 3.28 3.95 1.32
N GLY A 106 3.92 4.61 2.29
CA GLY A 106 3.75 4.30 3.71
C GLY A 106 4.27 2.93 4.13
N SER A 107 5.23 2.35 3.40
CA SER A 107 5.85 1.06 3.78
C SER A 107 6.90 1.20 4.87
N ILE A 108 7.42 2.39 5.09
CA ILE A 108 8.36 2.77 6.14
C ILE A 108 7.59 3.52 7.23
N LYS A 109 8.01 3.38 8.49
CA LYS A 109 7.38 4.11 9.60
C LYS A 109 7.77 5.58 9.58
N ASP A 110 6.82 6.45 9.86
CA ASP A 110 7.01 7.91 9.87
C ASP A 110 8.02 8.36 10.94
N ASP A 111 8.12 7.63 12.06
CA ASP A 111 9.01 7.95 13.20
C ASP A 111 10.50 8.09 12.83
N ILE A 112 10.89 7.53 11.67
CA ILE A 112 12.29 7.52 11.20
C ILE A 112 12.49 8.35 9.93
N LEU A 113 11.47 9.09 9.51
CA LEU A 113 11.45 9.88 8.28
C LEU A 113 11.44 11.37 8.62
N ASP A 114 12.20 12.14 7.85
CA ASP A 114 11.96 13.58 7.74
C ASP A 114 10.74 13.76 6.81
N VAL A 115 9.59 14.00 7.43
CA VAL A 115 8.30 14.08 6.72
C VAL A 115 8.26 15.30 5.82
N GLU A 116 8.89 16.40 6.21
CA GLU A 116 8.96 17.63 5.43
C GLU A 116 9.80 17.42 4.16
N GLU A 117 11.02 16.88 4.30
CA GLU A 117 11.86 16.52 3.15
C GLU A 117 11.16 15.53 2.22
N LEU A 118 10.48 14.55 2.80
CA LEU A 118 9.74 13.54 2.05
C LEU A 118 8.57 14.16 1.27
N ALA A 119 7.82 15.08 1.87
CA ALA A 119 6.71 15.78 1.22
C ALA A 119 7.19 16.66 0.07
N MET A 120 8.28 17.40 0.25
CA MET A 120 8.91 18.19 -0.80
C MET A 120 9.35 17.32 -1.98
N ASN A 121 10.01 16.19 -1.70
CA ASN A 121 10.46 15.27 -2.74
C ASN A 121 9.30 14.63 -3.50
N LEU A 122 8.23 14.24 -2.80
CA LEU A 122 7.02 13.71 -3.43
C LEU A 122 6.35 14.77 -4.30
N LEU A 123 6.21 15.99 -3.80
CA LEU A 123 5.58 17.07 -4.53
C LEU A 123 6.37 17.40 -5.82
N ASP A 124 7.70 17.42 -5.72
CA ASP A 124 8.57 17.68 -6.87
C ASP A 124 8.49 16.55 -7.92
N GLU A 125 8.45 15.29 -7.48
CA GLU A 125 8.29 14.13 -8.36
C GLU A 125 6.93 14.14 -9.07
N VAL A 126 5.85 14.38 -8.32
CA VAL A 126 4.49 14.41 -8.89
C VAL A 126 4.27 15.61 -9.81
N ARG A 127 4.83 16.78 -9.47
CA ARG A 127 4.75 17.97 -10.33
C ARG A 127 5.48 17.78 -11.65
N ARG A 128 6.64 17.11 -11.66
CA ARG A 128 7.39 16.82 -12.90
C ARG A 128 6.65 15.87 -13.82
N ASN A 129 6.03 14.82 -13.24
CA ASN A 129 5.38 13.79 -14.03
C ASN A 129 3.92 14.12 -14.38
N TYR A 130 3.23 14.92 -13.54
CA TYR A 130 1.80 15.20 -13.64
C TYR A 130 1.49 16.67 -13.30
N PRO A 131 2.10 17.66 -13.97
CA PRO A 131 1.95 19.08 -13.63
C PRO A 131 0.49 19.55 -13.63
N ASP A 132 -0.29 19.13 -14.63
CA ASP A 132 -1.69 19.52 -14.77
C ASP A 132 -2.56 19.00 -13.61
N LEU A 133 -2.28 17.78 -13.15
CA LEU A 133 -3.01 17.20 -12.02
C LEU A 133 -2.70 17.95 -10.71
N VAL A 134 -1.45 18.34 -10.49
CA VAL A 134 -1.04 19.15 -9.33
C VAL A 134 -1.69 20.52 -9.39
N ALA A 135 -1.60 21.20 -10.54
CA ALA A 135 -2.22 22.51 -10.76
C ALA A 135 -3.74 22.44 -10.51
N GLN A 136 -4.43 21.47 -11.07
CA GLN A 136 -5.87 21.29 -10.88
C GLN A 136 -6.23 20.97 -9.42
N ARG A 137 -5.49 20.05 -8.79
CA ARG A 137 -5.74 19.61 -7.40
C ARG A 137 -5.65 20.74 -6.39
N TYR A 138 -4.66 21.61 -6.56
CA TYR A 138 -4.34 22.69 -5.63
C TYR A 138 -4.74 24.08 -6.15
N LYS A 139 -5.33 24.15 -7.34
CA LYS A 139 -5.75 25.41 -8.01
C LYS A 139 -4.59 26.38 -8.18
N LEU A 140 -3.44 25.87 -8.65
CA LEU A 140 -2.22 26.63 -8.86
C LEU A 140 -2.21 27.24 -10.26
N ASP A 141 -1.65 28.45 -10.38
CA ASP A 141 -1.22 29.02 -11.65
C ASP A 141 0.17 28.52 -12.05
N ALA A 142 0.58 28.80 -13.27
CA ALA A 142 1.86 28.33 -13.82
C ALA A 142 3.07 28.89 -13.05
N GLU A 143 2.99 30.13 -12.56
CA GLU A 143 4.06 30.76 -11.81
C GLU A 143 4.25 30.06 -10.46
N THR A 144 3.17 29.85 -9.71
CA THR A 144 3.21 29.13 -8.43
C THR A 144 3.71 27.69 -8.62
N LEU A 145 3.28 27.01 -9.70
CA LEU A 145 3.70 25.62 -9.97
C LEU A 145 5.20 25.53 -10.28
N ALA A 146 5.82 26.59 -10.78
CA ALA A 146 7.25 26.65 -11.12
C ALA A 146 8.15 26.99 -9.92
N LEU A 147 7.60 27.35 -8.77
CA LEU A 147 8.37 27.68 -7.57
C LEU A 147 9.27 26.50 -7.11
N PRO A 148 10.37 26.78 -6.38
CA PRO A 148 11.14 25.75 -5.71
C PRO A 148 10.26 24.87 -4.82
N PRO A 149 10.61 23.59 -4.56
CA PRO A 149 9.76 22.63 -3.86
C PRO A 149 9.25 23.11 -2.51
N TYR A 150 10.08 23.76 -1.71
CA TYR A 150 9.69 24.30 -0.41
C TYR A 150 8.66 25.43 -0.55
N GLU A 151 8.93 26.42 -1.41
CA GLU A 151 8.03 27.55 -1.65
C GLU A 151 6.69 27.09 -2.24
N LEU A 152 6.71 26.08 -3.12
CA LEU A 152 5.52 25.46 -3.65
C LEU A 152 4.71 24.76 -2.54
N MET A 153 5.36 24.05 -1.64
CA MET A 153 4.71 23.40 -0.51
C MET A 153 4.06 24.44 0.42
N GLU A 154 4.75 25.54 0.74
CA GLU A 154 4.17 26.65 1.50
C GLU A 154 2.98 27.29 0.78
N ALA A 155 3.07 27.54 -0.51
CA ALA A 155 1.98 28.13 -1.29
C ALA A 155 0.73 27.23 -1.28
N ILE A 156 0.91 25.91 -1.37
CA ILE A 156 -0.15 24.93 -1.23
C ILE A 156 -0.74 24.96 0.17
N GLY A 157 0.12 24.99 1.21
CA GLY A 157 -0.28 25.06 2.61
C GLY A 157 -1.15 26.29 2.89
N ARG A 158 -0.75 27.45 2.43
CA ARG A 158 -1.53 28.72 2.52
C ARG A 158 -2.87 28.62 1.82
N LYS A 159 -2.91 28.11 0.59
CA LYS A 159 -4.17 27.94 -0.18
C LYS A 159 -5.14 26.94 0.52
N ARG A 160 -4.63 26.00 1.25
CA ARG A 160 -5.42 25.02 2.02
C ARG A 160 -5.77 25.48 3.42
N GLY A 161 -5.27 26.64 3.86
CA GLY A 161 -5.52 27.15 5.20
C GLY A 161 -4.79 26.37 6.31
N LEU A 162 -3.70 25.68 5.97
CA LEU A 162 -2.84 24.96 6.94
C LEU A 162 -1.90 25.96 7.60
N LEU A 163 -2.45 26.86 8.41
CA LEU A 163 -1.72 27.93 9.08
C LEU A 163 -1.71 27.67 10.59
N VAL A 164 -0.55 27.91 11.22
CA VAL A 164 -0.42 27.98 12.69
C VAL A 164 -0.74 29.37 13.21
N ARG A 165 -0.89 29.53 14.52
CA ARG A 165 -1.02 30.84 15.16
C ARG A 165 0.18 31.71 14.80
N GLY A 166 -0.05 32.81 14.08
CA GLY A 166 0.99 33.70 13.57
C GLY A 166 1.00 33.83 12.04
N GLY A 167 0.22 33.00 11.32
CA GLY A 167 0.10 33.06 9.86
C GLY A 167 1.20 32.30 9.09
N GLU A 168 2.06 31.58 9.82
CA GLU A 168 3.03 30.66 9.21
C GLU A 168 2.34 29.36 8.79
N VAL A 169 2.87 28.72 7.76
CA VAL A 169 2.35 27.42 7.29
C VAL A 169 2.79 26.33 8.25
N ASN A 170 1.86 25.45 8.63
CA ASN A 170 2.17 24.25 9.37
C ASN A 170 2.72 23.20 8.40
N THR A 171 4.03 23.11 8.29
CA THR A 171 4.76 22.15 7.47
C THR A 171 4.91 20.81 8.17
#